data_f44700fa03aaf8fb14fe783f9de92549
#
_entry.id   f44700fa03aaf8fb14fe783f9de92549
#
_cell.length_a   1.000
_cell.length_b   1.000
_cell.length_c   1.000
_cell.angle_alpha   90.00
_cell.angle_beta   90.00
_cell.angle_gamma   90.00
#
_symmetry.space_group_name_H-M   'P 1'
#
loop_
_entity.id
_entity.type
_entity.pdbx_description
1 polymer ?
#
loop_
_entity_poly.entity_id
_entity_poly.type
_entity_poly.pdbx_seq_one_letter_code
_entity_poly.pdbx_strand_id
1 'polypeptide(L)'
;FGKGFRALMTPAGGFRHPVTPESFEYEDFGNGIVRAPVHTLINGMDVLSFAISKPPKSIDELLKYCALDKEKDIDYFLIHQANKLIIDRIVKKLKLETAKVPCNIQNFGNLGGSSIPMLMVTDLKEQLQDRKLSLLCSAFGLGLTWGTMFLKTEPMVVCDLVKIECSSGL
;
A
#
# COMPACT_ATOMS: atom_id res chain seq x y z
N PHE A 1 4.87 -6.89 13.48
CA PHE A 1 5.33 -8.27 13.14
C PHE A 1 6.83 -8.28 12.79
N GLY A 2 7.64 -7.69 13.70
CA GLY A 2 9.07 -7.44 13.49
C GLY A 2 9.93 -8.68 13.18
N LYS A 3 9.52 -9.89 13.57
CA LYS A 3 10.22 -11.13 13.22
C LYS A 3 10.21 -11.42 11.71
N GLY A 4 9.26 -10.86 10.96
CA GLY A 4 9.13 -11.01 9.51
C GLY A 4 9.91 -9.97 8.68
N PHE A 5 10.76 -9.14 9.28
CA PHE A 5 11.42 -8.03 8.59
C PHE A 5 12.25 -8.45 7.36
N ARG A 6 12.79 -9.67 7.37
CA ARG A 6 13.59 -10.20 6.26
C ARG A 6 12.77 -10.52 5.01
N ALA A 7 11.43 -10.59 5.13
CA ALA A 7 10.58 -10.84 3.96
C ALA A 7 10.53 -9.65 2.98
N LEU A 8 10.81 -8.44 3.51
CA LEU A 8 10.87 -7.22 2.71
C LEU A 8 11.86 -6.26 3.36
N MET A 9 13.06 -6.12 2.81
CA MET A 9 14.10 -5.27 3.37
C MET A 9 15.14 -4.87 2.33
N THR A 10 15.86 -3.79 2.59
CA THR A 10 17.11 -3.44 1.90
C THR A 10 18.26 -3.71 2.88
N PRO A 11 19.18 -4.65 2.57
CA PRO A 11 20.24 -5.07 3.50
C PRO A 11 21.19 -3.94 3.90
N ALA A 12 21.61 -3.10 2.95
CA ALA A 12 22.51 -1.97 3.18
C ALA A 12 21.80 -0.62 2.88
N GLY A 13 22.12 0.42 3.65
CA GLY A 13 21.57 1.76 3.47
C GLY A 13 20.92 2.37 4.71
N GLY A 14 20.83 1.63 5.80
CA GLY A 14 20.33 2.12 7.08
C GLY A 14 21.43 2.34 8.12
N PHE A 15 21.08 2.90 9.27
CA PHE A 15 22.03 3.13 10.38
C PHE A 15 22.73 1.87 10.87
N ARG A 16 22.06 0.72 10.82
CA ARG A 16 22.62 -0.56 11.28
C ARG A 16 23.68 -1.11 10.34
N HIS A 17 23.46 -0.91 9.05
CA HIS A 17 24.35 -1.34 7.96
C HIS A 17 24.47 -0.18 6.97
N PRO A 18 25.35 0.80 7.23
CA PRO A 18 25.61 1.90 6.31
C PRO A 18 26.09 1.39 4.95
N VAL A 19 25.85 2.16 3.91
CA VAL A 19 26.38 1.87 2.57
C VAL A 19 27.89 1.96 2.59
N THR A 20 28.56 0.97 2.03
CA THR A 20 29.99 0.92 1.75
C THR A 20 30.22 0.61 0.27
N PRO A 21 31.43 0.76 -0.28
CA PRO A 21 31.72 0.36 -1.66
C PRO A 21 31.30 -1.09 -1.98
N GLU A 22 31.52 -2.02 -1.05
CA GLU A 22 31.17 -3.44 -1.19
C GLU A 22 29.65 -3.65 -1.25
N SER A 23 28.84 -2.70 -0.75
CA SER A 23 27.37 -2.78 -0.82
C SER A 23 26.84 -2.70 -2.25
N PHE A 24 27.66 -2.33 -3.22
CA PHE A 24 27.34 -2.28 -4.65
C PHE A 24 27.84 -3.50 -5.43
N GLU A 25 28.58 -4.39 -4.79
CA GLU A 25 29.04 -5.62 -5.42
C GLU A 25 27.86 -6.59 -5.58
N TYR A 26 27.80 -7.23 -6.75
CA TYR A 26 26.73 -8.16 -7.05
C TYR A 26 27.07 -9.54 -6.53
N GLU A 27 26.14 -10.12 -5.78
CA GLU A 27 26.21 -11.48 -5.23
C GLU A 27 25.17 -12.37 -5.90
N ASP A 28 25.51 -13.63 -6.14
CA ASP A 28 24.58 -14.64 -6.64
C ASP A 28 23.85 -15.30 -5.46
N PHE A 29 22.54 -15.06 -5.37
CA PHE A 29 21.63 -15.65 -4.38
C PHE A 29 21.05 -17.00 -4.84
N GLY A 30 21.51 -17.54 -5.95
CA GLY A 30 21.00 -18.77 -6.56
C GLY A 30 19.77 -18.54 -7.44
N ASN A 31 19.41 -19.56 -8.24
CA ASN A 31 18.28 -19.53 -9.16
C ASN A 31 18.29 -18.35 -10.17
N GLY A 32 19.47 -17.87 -10.54
CA GLY A 32 19.64 -16.74 -11.47
C GLY A 32 19.34 -15.37 -10.84
N ILE A 33 19.25 -15.29 -9.53
CA ILE A 33 19.03 -14.03 -8.81
C ILE A 33 20.37 -13.43 -8.45
N VAL A 34 20.78 -12.38 -9.16
CA VAL A 34 22.01 -11.62 -8.90
C VAL A 34 21.64 -10.23 -8.39
N ARG A 35 22.10 -9.85 -7.20
CA ARG A 35 21.75 -8.58 -6.55
C ARG A 35 22.91 -8.03 -5.71
N ALA A 36 22.89 -6.71 -5.53
CA ALA A 36 23.75 -6.05 -4.56
C ALA A 36 23.01 -5.77 -3.25
N PRO A 37 23.69 -5.68 -2.10
CA PRO A 37 23.08 -5.37 -0.80
C PRO A 37 22.26 -4.08 -0.74
N VAL A 38 22.48 -3.11 -1.64
CA VAL A 38 21.68 -1.89 -1.77
C VAL A 38 20.31 -2.12 -2.44
N HIS A 39 20.07 -3.29 -3.01
CA HIS A 39 18.79 -3.61 -3.65
C HIS A 39 17.80 -4.16 -2.62
N THR A 40 16.53 -3.80 -2.80
CA THR A 40 15.46 -4.35 -1.97
C THR A 40 15.24 -5.83 -2.24
N LEU A 41 15.28 -6.62 -1.18
CA LEU A 41 14.95 -8.04 -1.18
C LEU A 41 13.47 -8.23 -0.86
N ILE A 42 12.79 -9.07 -1.65
CA ILE A 42 11.37 -9.39 -1.46
C ILE A 42 11.20 -10.91 -1.51
N ASN A 43 10.77 -11.50 -0.40
CA ASN A 43 10.21 -12.84 -0.41
C ASN A 43 8.72 -12.72 -0.75
N GLY A 44 8.39 -12.95 -2.02
CA GLY A 44 7.03 -12.75 -2.53
C GLY A 44 5.98 -13.59 -1.82
N MET A 45 6.29 -14.82 -1.43
CA MET A 45 5.34 -15.72 -0.74
C MET A 45 5.06 -15.25 0.68
N ASP A 46 6.07 -14.86 1.43
CA ASP A 46 5.91 -14.34 2.79
C ASP A 46 5.15 -13.01 2.80
N VAL A 47 5.48 -12.11 1.87
CA VAL A 47 4.79 -10.82 1.70
C VAL A 47 3.33 -11.04 1.30
N LEU A 48 3.04 -11.95 0.36
CA LEU A 48 1.68 -12.29 -0.04
C LEU A 48 0.88 -12.85 1.14
N SER A 49 1.42 -13.86 1.85
CA SER A 49 0.79 -14.47 3.02
C SER A 49 0.46 -13.44 4.10
N PHE A 50 1.39 -12.54 4.38
CA PHE A 50 1.19 -11.43 5.30
C PHE A 50 0.08 -10.49 4.82
N ALA A 51 0.15 -10.02 3.58
CA ALA A 51 -0.76 -9.02 3.03
C ALA A 51 -2.22 -9.51 2.93
N ILE A 52 -2.45 -10.80 2.65
CA ILE A 52 -3.80 -11.38 2.59
C ILE A 52 -4.31 -11.89 3.95
N SER A 53 -3.50 -11.80 5.00
CA SER A 53 -3.88 -12.26 6.35
C SER A 53 -4.06 -11.13 7.35
N LYS A 54 -3.06 -10.28 7.52
CA LYS A 54 -3.02 -9.26 8.59
C LYS A 54 -3.89 -8.03 8.29
N PRO A 55 -3.77 -7.36 7.12
CA PRO A 55 -4.62 -6.22 6.81
C PRO A 55 -6.13 -6.54 6.84
N PRO A 56 -6.62 -7.64 6.21
CA PRO A 56 -8.03 -7.97 6.30
C PRO A 56 -8.52 -8.18 7.74
N LYS A 57 -7.72 -8.87 8.57
CA LYS A 57 -8.05 -9.07 9.98
C LYS A 57 -8.15 -7.73 10.71
N SER A 58 -7.21 -6.82 10.46
CA SER A 58 -7.21 -5.48 11.07
C SER A 58 -8.42 -4.64 10.64
N ILE A 59 -8.86 -4.77 9.39
CA ILE A 59 -10.09 -4.14 8.89
C ILE A 59 -11.30 -4.66 9.65
N ASP A 60 -11.46 -5.98 9.76
CA ASP A 60 -12.57 -6.60 10.50
C ASP A 60 -12.57 -6.20 11.98
N GLU A 61 -11.39 -6.15 12.62
CA GLU A 61 -11.24 -5.74 14.01
C GLU A 61 -11.64 -4.28 14.21
N LEU A 62 -11.24 -3.38 13.31
CA LEU A 62 -11.61 -1.97 13.37
C LEU A 62 -13.11 -1.76 13.17
N LEU A 63 -13.72 -2.42 12.20
CA LEU A 63 -15.17 -2.36 11.97
C LEU A 63 -15.94 -2.79 13.21
N LYS A 64 -15.53 -3.89 13.86
CA LYS A 64 -16.14 -4.38 15.11
C LYS A 64 -15.92 -3.40 16.27
N TYR A 65 -14.70 -2.87 16.42
CA TYR A 65 -14.37 -1.95 17.51
C TYR A 65 -15.17 -0.65 17.43
N CYS A 66 -15.40 -0.14 16.20
CA CYS A 66 -16.18 1.07 15.97
C CYS A 66 -17.69 0.80 15.81
N ALA A 67 -18.14 -0.46 15.89
CA ALA A 67 -19.52 -0.87 15.64
C ALA A 67 -20.04 -0.41 14.25
N LEU A 68 -19.19 -0.50 13.21
CA LEU A 68 -19.49 -0.06 11.86
C LEU A 68 -19.93 -1.24 10.96
N ASP A 69 -20.99 -1.02 10.20
CA ASP A 69 -21.40 -1.88 9.10
C ASP A 69 -20.63 -1.53 7.82
N LYS A 70 -19.90 -2.48 7.26
CA LYS A 70 -19.06 -2.27 6.09
C LYS A 70 -19.83 -1.84 4.83
N GLU A 71 -21.11 -2.20 4.74
CA GLU A 71 -21.96 -1.92 3.57
C GLU A 71 -22.67 -0.57 3.70
N LYS A 72 -23.05 -0.19 4.93
CA LYS A 72 -23.86 1.01 5.20
C LYS A 72 -23.04 2.20 5.64
N ASP A 73 -21.99 1.95 6.48
CA ASP A 73 -21.27 3.03 7.16
C ASP A 73 -19.97 3.42 6.47
N ILE A 74 -19.51 2.66 5.44
CA ILE A 74 -18.28 2.92 4.72
C ILE A 74 -18.61 3.27 3.26
N ASP A 75 -18.20 4.45 2.83
CA ASP A 75 -18.29 4.86 1.43
C ASP A 75 -17.20 4.20 0.58
N TYR A 76 -15.93 4.24 1.04
CA TYR A 76 -14.80 3.67 0.30
C TYR A 76 -13.78 3.00 1.22
N PHE A 77 -13.17 1.92 0.71
CA PHE A 77 -12.03 1.22 1.30
C PHE A 77 -10.78 1.58 0.51
N LEU A 78 -9.90 2.40 1.07
CA LEU A 78 -8.64 2.81 0.47
C LEU A 78 -7.54 1.85 0.92
N ILE A 79 -7.24 0.89 0.08
CA ILE A 79 -6.23 -0.14 0.35
C ILE A 79 -4.91 0.25 -0.31
N HIS A 80 -3.80 0.09 0.39
CA HIS A 80 -2.47 0.27 -0.17
C HIS A 80 -2.31 -0.47 -1.51
N GLN A 81 -1.84 0.24 -2.52
CA GLN A 81 -1.69 -0.24 -3.90
C GLN A 81 -0.38 -1.03 -4.07
N ALA A 82 -0.26 -2.18 -3.39
CA ALA A 82 0.94 -3.03 -3.45
C ALA A 82 1.06 -3.76 -4.79
N ASN A 83 0.03 -4.52 -5.16
CA ASN A 83 -0.23 -5.07 -6.49
C ASN A 83 -1.71 -5.49 -6.60
N LYS A 84 -2.17 -5.65 -7.84
CA LYS A 84 -3.58 -5.97 -8.13
C LYS A 84 -4.04 -7.29 -7.50
N LEU A 85 -3.20 -8.32 -7.52
CA LEU A 85 -3.54 -9.63 -6.95
C LEU A 85 -3.82 -9.55 -5.45
N ILE A 86 -3.00 -8.80 -4.71
CA ILE A 86 -3.19 -8.62 -3.26
C ILE A 86 -4.51 -7.89 -2.99
N ILE A 87 -4.79 -6.81 -3.72
CA ILE A 87 -6.04 -6.04 -3.57
C ILE A 87 -7.24 -6.95 -3.82
N ASP A 88 -7.25 -7.68 -4.92
CA ASP A 88 -8.35 -8.59 -5.28
C ASP A 88 -8.55 -9.70 -4.22
N ARG A 89 -7.47 -10.22 -3.64
CA ARG A 89 -7.55 -11.21 -2.56
C ARG A 89 -8.14 -10.62 -1.28
N ILE A 90 -7.80 -9.39 -0.93
CA ILE A 90 -8.37 -8.68 0.22
C ILE A 90 -9.87 -8.43 0.00
N VAL A 91 -10.24 -7.88 -1.16
CA VAL A 91 -11.65 -7.62 -1.55
C VAL A 91 -12.48 -8.90 -1.44
N LYS A 92 -11.99 -9.99 -2.04
CA LYS A 92 -12.67 -11.29 -2.01
C LYS A 92 -12.80 -11.84 -0.58
N LYS A 93 -11.73 -11.76 0.21
CA LYS A 93 -11.71 -12.28 1.58
C LYS A 93 -12.70 -11.56 2.50
N LEU A 94 -12.78 -10.24 2.37
CA LEU A 94 -13.69 -9.41 3.16
C LEU A 94 -15.08 -9.30 2.55
N LYS A 95 -15.29 -9.85 1.35
CA LYS A 95 -16.53 -9.75 0.58
C LYS A 95 -16.96 -8.28 0.42
N LEU A 96 -16.01 -7.42 0.03
CA LEU A 96 -16.29 -6.02 -0.20
C LEU A 96 -16.93 -5.83 -1.58
N GLU A 97 -17.81 -4.83 -1.67
CA GLU A 97 -18.30 -4.35 -2.96
C GLU A 97 -17.17 -3.68 -3.73
N THR A 98 -16.88 -4.18 -4.94
CA THR A 98 -15.73 -3.71 -5.75
C THR A 98 -15.83 -2.22 -6.08
N ALA A 99 -17.04 -1.69 -6.26
CA ALA A 99 -17.26 -0.26 -6.51
C ALA A 99 -16.79 0.65 -5.37
N LYS A 100 -16.72 0.11 -4.14
CA LYS A 100 -16.23 0.82 -2.96
C LYS A 100 -14.70 0.70 -2.75
N VAL A 101 -14.00 -0.01 -3.63
CA VAL A 101 -12.54 -0.24 -3.51
C VAL A 101 -11.84 0.31 -4.74
N PRO A 102 -11.54 1.62 -4.78
CA PRO A 102 -10.83 2.22 -5.90
C PRO A 102 -9.44 1.60 -6.07
N CYS A 103 -9.01 1.49 -7.34
CA CYS A 103 -7.74 0.86 -7.68
C CYS A 103 -7.13 1.53 -8.91
N ASN A 104 -6.02 2.23 -8.72
CA ASN A 104 -5.30 2.96 -9.76
C ASN A 104 -3.89 2.43 -10.04
N ILE A 105 -3.57 1.25 -9.52
CA ILE A 105 -2.24 0.64 -9.63
C ILE A 105 -1.77 0.44 -11.08
N GLN A 106 -2.70 0.28 -12.03
CA GLN A 106 -2.38 0.15 -13.45
C GLN A 106 -1.77 1.43 -14.04
N ASN A 107 -2.15 2.59 -13.48
CA ASN A 107 -1.70 3.89 -13.95
C ASN A 107 -0.45 4.39 -13.19
N PHE A 108 -0.34 4.07 -11.90
CA PHE A 108 0.67 4.66 -11.02
C PHE A 108 1.62 3.64 -10.38
N GLY A 109 1.34 2.34 -10.49
CA GLY A 109 2.13 1.31 -9.82
C GLY A 109 2.04 1.38 -8.28
N ASN A 110 3.04 0.81 -7.63
CA ASN A 110 3.15 0.87 -6.17
C ASN A 110 3.92 2.12 -5.74
N LEU A 111 3.22 3.12 -5.28
CA LEU A 111 3.77 4.41 -4.82
C LEU A 111 4.16 4.41 -3.32
N GLY A 112 4.29 3.24 -2.70
CA GLY A 112 4.62 3.16 -1.27
C GLY A 112 3.60 3.90 -0.40
N GLY A 113 4.07 4.78 0.48
CA GLY A 113 3.22 5.56 1.38
C GLY A 113 2.25 6.53 0.69
N SER A 114 2.50 6.90 -0.56
CA SER A 114 1.66 7.81 -1.34
C SER A 114 0.48 7.12 -2.03
N SER A 115 0.35 5.79 -1.95
CA SER A 115 -0.71 5.03 -2.63
C SER A 115 -2.12 5.49 -2.23
N ILE A 116 -2.39 5.66 -0.94
CA ILE A 116 -3.71 6.09 -0.45
C ILE A 116 -3.99 7.56 -0.80
N PRO A 117 -3.10 8.53 -0.54
CA PRO A 117 -3.28 9.90 -1.02
C PRO A 117 -3.50 10.00 -2.52
N MET A 118 -2.81 9.18 -3.32
CA MET A 118 -3.01 9.17 -4.77
C MET A 118 -4.44 8.73 -5.16
N LEU A 119 -5.02 7.70 -4.51
CA LEU A 119 -6.43 7.33 -4.72
C LEU A 119 -7.38 8.49 -4.39
N MET A 120 -7.10 9.25 -3.33
CA MET A 120 -7.93 10.40 -2.97
C MET A 120 -7.88 11.51 -4.05
N VAL A 121 -6.71 11.72 -4.65
CA VAL A 121 -6.50 12.75 -5.68
C VAL A 121 -7.07 12.33 -7.04
N THR A 122 -6.95 11.06 -7.41
CA THR A 122 -7.29 10.58 -8.77
C THR A 122 -8.68 9.99 -8.89
N ASP A 123 -9.10 9.24 -7.88
CA ASP A 123 -10.34 8.43 -7.95
C ASP A 123 -11.49 9.03 -7.14
N LEU A 124 -11.18 9.80 -6.09
CA LEU A 124 -12.19 10.33 -5.16
C LEU A 124 -12.24 11.85 -5.11
N LYS A 125 -11.51 12.56 -5.97
CA LYS A 125 -11.42 14.02 -5.92
C LYS A 125 -12.79 14.70 -5.87
N GLU A 126 -13.66 14.41 -6.83
CA GLU A 126 -14.99 15.03 -6.95
C GLU A 126 -15.84 14.73 -5.70
N GLN A 127 -15.87 13.46 -5.26
CA GLN A 127 -16.64 13.06 -4.10
C GLN A 127 -16.14 13.72 -2.81
N LEU A 128 -14.81 13.88 -2.66
CA LEU A 128 -14.19 14.54 -1.51
C LEU A 128 -14.45 16.05 -1.49
N GLN A 129 -14.62 16.67 -2.67
CA GLN A 129 -14.96 18.08 -2.78
C GLN A 129 -16.45 18.35 -2.53
N ASP A 130 -17.32 17.42 -2.93
CA ASP A 130 -18.77 17.65 -2.93
C ASP A 130 -19.45 17.25 -1.63
N ARG A 131 -18.98 16.20 -0.94
CA ARG A 131 -19.70 15.64 0.22
C ARG A 131 -18.80 15.06 1.30
N LYS A 132 -19.39 14.85 2.46
CA LYS A 132 -18.77 14.05 3.54
C LYS A 132 -18.60 12.61 3.12
N LEU A 133 -17.45 12.03 3.44
CA LEU A 133 -17.17 10.63 3.18
C LEU A 133 -16.71 9.91 4.45
N SER A 134 -17.12 8.65 4.55
CA SER A 134 -16.63 7.68 5.52
C SER A 134 -15.62 6.76 4.84
N LEU A 135 -14.35 6.94 5.11
CA LEU A 135 -13.25 6.22 4.46
C LEU A 135 -12.62 5.23 5.45
N LEU A 136 -12.41 3.99 5.02
CA LEU A 136 -11.60 3.04 5.74
C LEU A 136 -10.29 2.84 4.97
N CYS A 137 -9.19 3.30 5.56
CA CYS A 137 -7.86 3.23 4.96
C CYS A 137 -7.07 2.08 5.57
N SER A 138 -6.42 1.26 4.75
CA SER A 138 -5.56 0.17 5.23
C SER A 138 -4.26 0.13 4.45
N ALA A 139 -3.14 0.29 5.15
CA ALA A 139 -1.80 0.23 4.59
C ALA A 139 -0.95 -0.85 5.26
N PHE A 140 0.01 -1.36 4.53
CA PHE A 140 0.93 -2.40 5.01
C PHE A 140 2.23 -2.36 4.21
N GLY A 141 3.30 -2.89 4.79
CA GLY A 141 4.62 -2.89 4.13
C GLY A 141 5.75 -3.35 5.03
N LEU A 142 6.90 -2.70 4.79
CA LEU A 142 8.16 -2.94 5.52
C LEU A 142 7.95 -3.01 7.04
N GLY A 143 8.71 -3.97 7.72
CA GLY A 143 8.64 -4.11 9.16
C GLY A 143 8.45 -5.55 9.66
N LEU A 144 7.61 -6.43 9.13
CA LEU A 144 6.36 -6.16 8.45
C LEU A 144 5.40 -5.41 9.36
N THR A 145 4.80 -4.37 8.86
CA THR A 145 3.85 -3.55 9.60
C THR A 145 2.54 -3.38 8.82
N TRP A 146 1.47 -3.09 9.51
CA TRP A 146 0.20 -2.70 8.93
C TRP A 146 -0.54 -1.74 9.85
N GLY A 147 -1.43 -0.97 9.28
CA GLY A 147 -2.32 -0.10 10.02
C GLY A 147 -3.65 0.04 9.28
N THR A 148 -4.72 0.21 10.05
CA THR A 148 -6.05 0.48 9.53
C THR A 148 -6.63 1.67 10.26
N MET A 149 -7.25 2.58 9.53
CA MET A 149 -7.80 3.82 10.05
C MET A 149 -9.20 4.05 9.48
N PHE A 150 -10.13 4.46 10.32
CA PHE A 150 -11.41 5.00 9.90
C PHE A 150 -11.37 6.52 9.95
N LEU A 151 -11.75 7.16 8.85
CA LEU A 151 -11.72 8.60 8.66
C LEU A 151 -13.07 9.10 8.17
N LYS A 152 -13.63 10.10 8.84
CA LYS A 152 -14.75 10.89 8.33
C LYS A 152 -14.21 12.21 7.80
N THR A 153 -14.56 12.56 6.57
CA THR A 153 -14.19 13.83 5.96
C THR A 153 -15.39 14.78 5.93
N GLU A 154 -15.10 16.06 6.04
CA GLU A 154 -15.96 17.11 5.53
C GLU A 154 -15.61 17.33 4.04
N PRO A 155 -16.44 18.06 3.25
CA PRO A 155 -16.02 18.53 1.93
C PRO A 155 -14.68 19.27 2.05
N MET A 156 -13.71 18.91 1.20
CA MET A 156 -12.34 19.42 1.32
C MET A 156 -11.76 19.78 -0.03
N VAL A 157 -10.80 20.69 -0.05
CA VAL A 157 -10.07 21.04 -1.27
C VAL A 157 -9.10 19.89 -1.61
N VAL A 158 -9.22 19.36 -2.83
CA VAL A 158 -8.32 18.35 -3.37
C VAL A 158 -7.65 18.93 -4.61
N CYS A 159 -6.31 18.98 -4.60
CA CYS A 159 -5.52 19.50 -5.71
C CYS A 159 -5.68 18.65 -6.97
N ASP A 160 -5.42 19.27 -8.13
CA ASP A 160 -5.32 18.54 -9.39
C ASP A 160 -4.05 17.67 -9.43
N LEU A 161 -4.13 16.56 -10.15
CA LEU A 161 -2.95 15.80 -10.52
C LEU A 161 -2.11 16.61 -11.51
N VAL A 162 -0.92 16.98 -11.10
CA VAL A 162 0.04 17.69 -11.98
C VAL A 162 0.86 16.65 -12.75
N LYS A 163 0.78 16.70 -14.09
CA LYS A 163 1.63 15.92 -14.98
C LYS A 163 2.79 16.79 -15.44
N ILE A 164 4.00 16.33 -15.22
CA ILE A 164 5.21 16.98 -15.69
C ILE A 164 5.74 16.16 -16.86
N GLU A 165 5.79 16.77 -18.05
CA GLU A 165 6.45 16.19 -19.19
C GLU A 165 7.95 16.50 -19.07
N CYS A 166 8.76 15.46 -18.90
CA CYS A 166 10.20 15.59 -19.04
C CYS A 166 10.49 15.77 -20.53
N SER A 167 10.84 16.98 -20.95
CA SER A 167 11.44 17.18 -22.28
C SER A 167 12.66 16.26 -22.36
N SER A 168 12.66 15.36 -23.36
CA SER A 168 13.75 14.43 -23.64
C SER A 168 15.01 15.21 -24.05
N GLY A 169 15.78 15.59 -23.05
CA GLY A 169 17.06 16.26 -23.16
C GLY A 169 18.03 15.60 -22.18
N LEU A 170 18.35 14.33 -22.42
CA LEU A 170 19.54 13.61 -21.93
C LEU A 170 20.18 12.90 -23.11
#